data_59be4fd19b2b6589f7244f21608f9b75
#
_entry.id   59be4fd19b2b6589f7244f21608f9b75
#
_cell.length_a   1.000
_cell.length_b   1.000
_cell.length_c   1.000
_cell.angle_alpha   90.00
_cell.angle_beta   90.00
_cell.angle_gamma   90.00
#
_symmetry.space_group_name_H-M   'P 1'
#
loop_
_entity.id
_entity.type
_entity.pdbx_description
1 polymer ?
#
loop_
_entity_poly.entity_id
_entity_poly.type
_entity_poly.pdbx_seq_one_letter_code
_entity_poly.pdbx_strand_id
1 'polypeptide(L)'
;MARNQAQKIRLSESQKRILAQMQAGTHSPQHYKQRSEIVLMANEGYSNNEIERMLKLSGETITKWRNRYAANENELEKTEEENPRKLRSVIEKILSDEQRSGRSTTFTDEQVACIIAMSCQKPEELELPFSHWTPELLKDEAIKRGIVSTISASQIRRFLKRKRFEATPS
;
A
#
# COMPACT_ATOMS: atom_id res chain seq x y z
N MET A 1 -9.38 10.05 -35.68
CA MET A 1 -9.01 9.78 -34.29
C MET A 1 -9.58 8.42 -33.90
N ALA A 2 -8.72 7.47 -33.60
CA ALA A 2 -9.18 6.17 -33.13
C ALA A 2 -9.91 6.39 -31.78
N ARG A 3 -11.22 6.17 -31.74
CA ARG A 3 -11.97 6.05 -30.49
C ARG A 3 -11.30 4.92 -29.70
N ASN A 4 -10.71 5.25 -28.59
CA ASN A 4 -10.16 4.27 -27.64
C ASN A 4 -11.34 3.35 -27.28
N GLN A 5 -11.46 2.22 -27.96
CA GLN A 5 -12.54 1.27 -27.68
C GLN A 5 -12.30 0.77 -26.25
N ALA A 6 -13.29 0.98 -25.41
CA ALA A 6 -13.24 0.49 -24.04
C ALA A 6 -12.99 -1.01 -24.04
N GLN A 7 -12.02 -1.45 -23.24
CA GLN A 7 -11.61 -2.85 -23.17
C GLN A 7 -12.78 -3.74 -22.79
N LYS A 8 -13.03 -4.77 -23.62
CA LYS A 8 -14.10 -5.74 -23.32
C LYS A 8 -13.66 -6.62 -22.14
N ILE A 9 -14.55 -6.82 -21.22
CA ILE A 9 -14.35 -7.75 -20.09
C ILE A 9 -15.30 -8.94 -20.29
N ARG A 10 -14.74 -10.13 -20.14
CA ARG A 10 -15.51 -11.39 -20.10
C ARG A 10 -15.32 -12.01 -18.73
N LEU A 11 -16.44 -12.23 -18.04
CA LEU A 11 -16.44 -12.82 -16.71
C LEU A 11 -16.97 -14.25 -16.77
N SER A 12 -16.32 -15.17 -16.06
CA SER A 12 -16.87 -16.47 -15.76
C SER A 12 -18.02 -16.36 -14.75
N GLU A 13 -18.83 -17.40 -14.63
CA GLU A 13 -19.91 -17.41 -13.63
C GLU A 13 -19.40 -17.32 -12.18
N SER A 14 -18.23 -17.90 -11.91
CA SER A 14 -17.55 -17.79 -10.61
C SER A 14 -17.13 -16.36 -10.31
N GLN A 15 -16.53 -15.69 -11.28
CA GLN A 15 -16.12 -14.28 -11.17
C GLN A 15 -17.32 -13.36 -10.96
N LYS A 16 -18.39 -13.53 -11.76
CA LYS A 16 -19.65 -12.77 -11.59
C LYS A 16 -20.23 -12.92 -10.20
N ARG A 17 -20.28 -14.14 -9.69
CA ARG A 17 -20.79 -14.43 -8.33
C ARG A 17 -19.97 -13.72 -7.25
N ILE A 18 -18.65 -13.78 -7.33
CA ILE A 18 -17.75 -13.13 -6.36
C ILE A 18 -17.91 -11.61 -6.40
N LEU A 19 -17.92 -11.02 -7.61
CA LEU A 19 -18.07 -9.57 -7.78
C LEU A 19 -19.46 -9.09 -7.30
N ALA A 20 -20.51 -9.84 -7.57
CA ALA A 20 -21.85 -9.53 -7.07
C ALA A 20 -21.92 -9.59 -5.54
N GLN A 21 -21.27 -10.56 -4.92
CA GLN A 21 -21.16 -10.63 -3.45
C GLN A 21 -20.38 -9.46 -2.86
N MET A 22 -19.31 -9.02 -3.53
CA MET A 22 -18.52 -7.86 -3.11
C MET A 22 -19.32 -6.57 -3.25
N GLN A 23 -20.13 -6.43 -4.30
CA GLN A 23 -21.00 -5.28 -4.52
C GLN A 23 -22.12 -5.20 -3.46
N ALA A 24 -22.80 -6.32 -3.21
CA ALA A 24 -23.97 -6.39 -2.33
C ALA A 24 -23.63 -6.52 -0.84
N GLY A 25 -22.38 -6.89 -0.50
CA GLY A 25 -21.97 -7.17 0.87
C GLY A 25 -22.11 -5.97 1.81
N THR A 26 -22.88 -6.12 2.88
CA THR A 26 -23.12 -5.05 3.86
C THR A 26 -21.82 -4.57 4.53
N HIS A 27 -20.89 -5.47 4.74
CA HIS A 27 -19.57 -5.17 5.35
C HIS A 27 -18.44 -4.96 4.33
N SER A 28 -18.73 -5.04 3.03
CA SER A 28 -17.72 -4.77 2.01
C SER A 28 -17.34 -3.28 2.00
N PRO A 29 -16.05 -2.96 1.99
CA PRO A 29 -15.59 -1.58 1.85
C PRO A 29 -16.16 -0.92 0.59
N GLN A 30 -16.53 0.36 0.69
CA GLN A 30 -17.20 1.10 -0.40
C GLN A 30 -16.42 1.06 -1.71
N HIS A 31 -15.09 1.12 -1.64
CA HIS A 31 -14.25 1.05 -2.85
C HIS A 31 -14.37 -0.28 -3.59
N TYR A 32 -14.51 -1.40 -2.89
CA TYR A 32 -14.73 -2.70 -3.54
C TYR A 32 -16.11 -2.79 -4.19
N LYS A 33 -17.14 -2.22 -3.56
CA LYS A 33 -18.50 -2.17 -4.14
C LYS A 33 -18.50 -1.43 -5.48
N GLN A 34 -17.94 -0.22 -5.50
CA GLN A 34 -17.86 0.60 -6.71
C GLN A 34 -17.02 -0.06 -7.81
N ARG A 35 -15.87 -0.62 -7.46
CA ARG A 35 -14.97 -1.26 -8.44
C ARG A 35 -15.57 -2.55 -9.01
N SER A 36 -16.24 -3.36 -8.19
CA SER A 36 -16.97 -4.54 -8.64
C SER A 36 -18.10 -4.17 -9.58
N GLU A 37 -18.83 -3.11 -9.30
CA GLU A 37 -19.91 -2.61 -10.13
C GLU A 37 -19.40 -2.14 -11.51
N ILE A 38 -18.27 -1.44 -11.56
CA ILE A 38 -17.62 -1.05 -12.83
C ILE A 38 -17.34 -2.29 -13.68
N VAL A 39 -16.75 -3.33 -13.09
CA VAL A 39 -16.37 -4.55 -13.80
C VAL A 39 -17.61 -5.32 -14.29
N LEU A 40 -18.66 -5.44 -13.46
CA LEU A 40 -19.92 -6.11 -13.83
C LEU A 40 -20.60 -5.37 -14.97
N MET A 41 -20.72 -4.05 -14.90
CA MET A 41 -21.33 -3.24 -15.98
C MET A 41 -20.50 -3.32 -17.28
N ALA A 42 -19.17 -3.34 -17.18
CA ALA A 42 -18.31 -3.53 -18.33
C ALA A 42 -18.51 -4.89 -19.01
N ASN A 43 -18.76 -5.94 -18.24
CA ASN A 43 -19.09 -7.27 -18.78
C ASN A 43 -20.49 -7.29 -19.46
N GLU A 44 -21.43 -6.49 -18.97
CA GLU A 44 -22.76 -6.35 -19.59
C GLU A 44 -22.75 -5.53 -20.88
N GLY A 45 -21.62 -4.91 -21.23
CA GLY A 45 -21.42 -4.17 -22.46
C GLY A 45 -21.55 -2.65 -22.36
N TYR A 46 -21.73 -2.12 -21.16
CA TYR A 46 -21.81 -0.68 -20.95
C TYR A 46 -20.50 0.01 -21.34
N SER A 47 -20.61 1.15 -22.01
CA SER A 47 -19.45 2.01 -22.31
C SER A 47 -19.01 2.76 -21.05
N ASN A 48 -17.77 3.27 -21.07
CA ASN A 48 -17.25 4.05 -19.94
C ASN A 48 -18.13 5.30 -19.65
N ASN A 49 -18.67 5.95 -20.68
CA ASN A 49 -19.53 7.12 -20.53
C ASN A 49 -20.87 6.76 -19.85
N GLU A 50 -21.43 5.60 -20.17
CA GLU A 50 -22.67 5.13 -19.53
C GLU A 50 -22.42 4.81 -18.05
N ILE A 51 -21.33 4.11 -17.75
CA ILE A 51 -20.93 3.78 -16.37
C ILE A 51 -20.67 5.06 -15.58
N GLU A 52 -19.99 6.05 -16.17
CA GLU A 52 -19.72 7.36 -15.55
C GLU A 52 -21.02 8.07 -15.15
N ARG A 53 -22.02 8.09 -16.03
CA ARG A 53 -23.31 8.70 -15.74
C ARG A 53 -24.09 7.96 -14.64
N MET A 54 -24.06 6.63 -14.67
CA MET A 54 -24.81 5.79 -13.72
C MET A 54 -24.19 5.77 -12.33
N LEU A 55 -22.85 5.66 -12.24
CA LEU A 55 -22.13 5.56 -10.97
C LEU A 55 -21.64 6.91 -10.43
N LYS A 56 -21.71 7.97 -11.23
CA LYS A 56 -21.19 9.32 -10.91
C LYS A 56 -19.70 9.29 -10.50
N LEU A 57 -18.92 8.47 -11.18
CA LEU A 57 -17.47 8.35 -11.02
C LEU A 57 -16.77 9.00 -12.23
N SER A 58 -15.52 9.43 -12.05
CA SER A 58 -14.76 9.99 -13.16
C SER A 58 -14.41 8.91 -14.21
N GLY A 59 -14.41 9.29 -15.49
CA GLY A 59 -14.06 8.39 -16.59
C GLY A 59 -12.66 7.79 -16.46
N GLU A 60 -11.72 8.51 -15.85
CA GLU A 60 -10.38 8.00 -15.52
C GLU A 60 -10.42 6.84 -14.54
N THR A 61 -11.24 6.96 -13.50
CA THR A 61 -11.43 5.90 -12.50
C THR A 61 -12.01 4.65 -13.15
N ILE A 62 -13.02 4.80 -13.99
CA ILE A 62 -13.67 3.70 -14.71
C ILE A 62 -12.68 3.02 -15.64
N THR A 63 -11.96 3.80 -16.45
CA THR A 63 -10.94 3.31 -17.37
C THR A 63 -9.84 2.56 -16.64
N LYS A 64 -9.35 3.10 -15.52
CA LYS A 64 -8.32 2.48 -14.68
C LYS A 64 -8.73 1.07 -14.22
N TRP A 65 -9.88 0.93 -13.60
CA TRP A 65 -10.32 -0.35 -13.04
C TRP A 65 -10.73 -1.37 -14.09
N ARG A 66 -11.36 -0.91 -15.16
CA ARG A 66 -11.70 -1.75 -16.30
C ARG A 66 -10.45 -2.32 -16.98
N ASN A 67 -9.46 -1.49 -17.29
CA ASN A 67 -8.21 -1.92 -17.91
C ASN A 67 -7.41 -2.83 -16.96
N ARG A 68 -7.36 -2.51 -15.68
CA ARG A 68 -6.64 -3.32 -14.69
C ARG A 68 -7.23 -4.71 -14.53
N TYR A 69 -8.56 -4.82 -14.51
CA TYR A 69 -9.21 -6.12 -14.44
C TYR A 69 -8.97 -6.93 -15.73
N ALA A 70 -9.13 -6.31 -16.88
CA ALA A 70 -8.90 -6.95 -18.18
C ALA A 70 -7.44 -7.41 -18.36
N ALA A 71 -6.48 -6.65 -17.86
CA ALA A 71 -5.06 -7.01 -17.91
C ALA A 71 -4.71 -8.26 -17.09
N ASN A 72 -5.54 -8.61 -16.10
CA ASN A 72 -5.35 -9.79 -15.25
C ASN A 72 -6.24 -10.98 -15.64
N GLU A 73 -6.88 -10.97 -16.81
CA GLU A 73 -7.78 -12.04 -17.28
C GLU A 73 -7.11 -13.41 -17.25
N ASN A 74 -5.89 -13.51 -17.75
CA ASN A 74 -5.11 -14.76 -17.75
C ASN A 74 -4.81 -15.28 -16.34
N GLU A 75 -4.48 -14.40 -15.40
CA GLU A 75 -4.24 -14.79 -14.00
C GLU A 75 -5.52 -15.29 -13.33
N LEU A 76 -6.65 -14.67 -13.64
CA LEU A 76 -7.97 -15.07 -13.14
C LEU A 76 -8.39 -16.43 -13.68
N GLU A 77 -8.27 -16.66 -14.99
CA GLU A 77 -8.57 -17.96 -15.62
C GLU A 77 -7.71 -19.08 -15.03
N LYS A 78 -6.40 -18.86 -14.96
CA LYS A 78 -5.47 -19.82 -14.37
C LYS A 78 -5.78 -20.12 -12.90
N THR A 79 -6.10 -19.09 -12.12
CA THR A 79 -6.46 -19.27 -10.72
C THR A 79 -7.77 -20.05 -10.57
N GLU A 80 -8.74 -19.82 -11.45
CA GLU A 80 -10.03 -20.52 -11.43
C GLU A 80 -9.86 -22.01 -11.75
N GLU A 81 -8.96 -22.34 -12.68
CA GLU A 81 -8.63 -23.73 -13.04
C GLU A 81 -7.81 -24.45 -11.96
N GLU A 82 -6.74 -23.83 -11.47
CA GLU A 82 -5.79 -24.46 -10.55
C GLU A 82 -6.25 -24.44 -9.11
N ASN A 83 -6.84 -23.32 -8.67
CA ASN A 83 -7.27 -23.15 -7.27
C ASN A 83 -8.46 -22.19 -7.12
N PRO A 84 -9.68 -22.66 -7.40
CA PRO A 84 -10.90 -21.84 -7.33
C PRO A 84 -11.11 -21.12 -5.99
N ARG A 85 -10.61 -21.69 -4.88
CA ARG A 85 -10.74 -21.08 -3.54
C ARG A 85 -9.96 -19.78 -3.40
N LYS A 86 -8.91 -19.60 -4.18
CA LYS A 86 -8.09 -18.37 -4.20
C LYS A 86 -8.64 -17.29 -5.12
N LEU A 87 -9.61 -17.62 -5.97
CA LEU A 87 -10.14 -16.68 -6.97
C LEU A 87 -10.63 -15.38 -6.33
N ARG A 88 -11.36 -15.45 -5.22
CA ARG A 88 -11.81 -14.27 -4.48
C ARG A 88 -10.64 -13.38 -4.02
N SER A 89 -9.61 -13.97 -3.44
CA SER A 89 -8.42 -13.27 -2.97
C SER A 89 -7.68 -12.57 -4.11
N VAL A 90 -7.61 -13.19 -5.28
CA VAL A 90 -7.00 -12.60 -6.48
C VAL A 90 -7.84 -11.43 -6.98
N ILE A 91 -9.16 -11.55 -7.04
CA ILE A 91 -10.06 -10.45 -7.42
C ILE A 91 -9.93 -9.28 -6.44
N GLU A 92 -9.92 -9.53 -5.13
CA GLU A 92 -9.72 -8.51 -4.11
C GLU A 92 -8.37 -7.79 -4.28
N LYS A 93 -7.30 -8.52 -4.58
CA LYS A 93 -5.98 -7.97 -4.88
C LYS A 93 -5.99 -7.06 -6.12
N ILE A 94 -6.64 -7.49 -7.19
CA ILE A 94 -6.78 -6.70 -8.44
C ILE A 94 -7.55 -5.41 -8.18
N LEU A 95 -8.62 -5.47 -7.41
CA LEU A 95 -9.49 -4.33 -7.08
C LEU A 95 -9.00 -3.51 -5.86
N SER A 96 -7.92 -3.92 -5.20
CA SER A 96 -7.29 -3.12 -4.14
C SER A 96 -6.47 -1.97 -4.71
N ASP A 97 -6.29 -0.93 -3.91
CA ASP A 97 -5.32 0.10 -4.26
C ASP A 97 -3.90 -0.50 -4.21
N GLU A 98 -3.07 -0.09 -5.17
CA GLU A 98 -1.64 -0.37 -5.07
C GLU A 98 -1.14 0.24 -3.77
N GLN A 99 -0.40 -0.55 -3.01
CA GLN A 99 0.35 0.00 -1.90
C GLN A 99 1.20 1.15 -2.46
N ARG A 100 0.78 2.37 -2.18
CA ARG A 100 1.63 3.51 -2.45
C ARG A 100 2.90 3.24 -1.65
N SER A 101 4.02 3.09 -2.33
CA SER A 101 5.30 3.17 -1.66
C SER A 101 5.27 4.49 -0.89
N GLY A 102 5.07 4.41 0.41
CA GLY A 102 5.11 5.59 1.27
C GLY A 102 6.42 6.32 0.96
N ARG A 103 6.49 7.60 1.29
CA ARG A 103 7.74 8.36 1.18
C ARG A 103 8.89 7.44 1.58
N SER A 104 9.79 7.16 0.64
CA SER A 104 10.95 6.31 0.88
C SER A 104 11.59 6.73 2.19
N THR A 105 11.83 5.80 3.08
CA THR A 105 12.46 6.08 4.35
C THR A 105 13.80 6.73 4.07
N THR A 106 13.99 7.94 4.53
CA THR A 106 15.27 8.69 4.37
C THR A 106 16.43 7.98 5.05
N PHE A 107 16.12 7.07 5.98
CA PHE A 107 17.09 6.32 6.78
C PHE A 107 16.82 4.83 6.65
N THR A 108 17.90 4.04 6.53
CA THR A 108 17.79 2.57 6.53
C THR A 108 17.54 2.05 7.93
N ASP A 109 16.99 0.84 8.04
CA ASP A 109 16.77 0.18 9.33
C ASP A 109 18.09 -0.03 10.09
N GLU A 110 19.19 -0.28 9.37
CA GLU A 110 20.55 -0.38 9.93
C GLU A 110 21.02 0.93 10.55
N GLN A 111 20.81 2.06 9.86
CA GLN A 111 21.15 3.39 10.38
C GLN A 111 20.34 3.70 11.65
N VAL A 112 19.06 3.41 11.65
CA VAL A 112 18.19 3.58 12.83
C VAL A 112 18.65 2.70 13.99
N ALA A 113 18.96 1.42 13.72
CA ALA A 113 19.46 0.49 14.72
C ALA A 113 20.80 0.95 15.33
N CYS A 114 21.73 1.47 14.53
CA CYS A 114 22.99 2.01 15.00
C CYS A 114 22.79 3.22 15.93
N ILE A 115 21.91 4.15 15.59
CA ILE A 115 21.60 5.31 16.43
C ILE A 115 20.95 4.87 17.76
N ILE A 116 20.03 3.91 17.71
CA ILE A 116 19.40 3.37 18.91
C ILE A 116 20.41 2.65 19.80
N ALA A 117 21.30 1.83 19.22
CA ALA A 117 22.34 1.12 19.95
C ALA A 117 23.31 2.11 20.65
N MET A 118 23.71 3.18 19.93
CA MET A 118 24.53 4.23 20.49
C MET A 118 23.84 4.94 21.67
N SER A 119 22.53 5.17 21.59
CA SER A 119 21.74 5.77 22.67
C SER A 119 21.66 4.93 23.94
N CYS A 120 21.93 3.63 23.85
CA CYS A 120 21.93 2.70 24.97
C CYS A 120 23.26 2.65 25.75
N GLN A 121 24.33 3.10 25.11
CA GLN A 121 25.66 3.18 25.74
C GLN A 121 25.77 4.49 26.50
N LYS A 122 26.53 4.47 27.60
CA LYS A 122 26.83 5.74 28.27
C LYS A 122 27.82 6.55 27.45
N PRO A 123 27.62 7.88 27.32
CA PRO A 123 28.58 8.73 26.56
C PRO A 123 30.01 8.62 27.08
N GLU A 124 30.18 8.44 28.39
CA GLU A 124 31.47 8.25 29.04
C GLU A 124 32.22 7.01 28.53
N GLU A 125 31.50 5.90 28.23
CA GLU A 125 32.07 4.68 27.67
C GLU A 125 32.61 4.89 26.24
N LEU A 126 32.12 5.94 25.58
CA LEU A 126 32.54 6.35 24.23
C LEU A 126 33.57 7.53 24.27
N GLU A 127 34.17 7.76 25.42
CA GLU A 127 35.16 8.83 25.63
C GLU A 127 34.64 10.25 25.32
N LEU A 128 33.33 10.46 25.52
CA LEU A 128 32.66 11.73 25.28
C LEU A 128 32.57 12.59 26.56
N PRO A 129 32.69 13.90 26.46
CA PRO A 129 32.79 14.78 27.64
C PRO A 129 31.44 15.13 28.28
N PHE A 130 30.46 14.26 28.18
CA PHE A 130 29.10 14.43 28.75
C PHE A 130 28.54 13.10 29.29
N SER A 131 27.70 13.20 30.30
CA SER A 131 27.17 12.06 31.03
C SER A 131 25.83 11.52 30.50
N HIS A 132 25.13 12.29 29.69
CA HIS A 132 23.79 11.96 29.21
C HIS A 132 23.65 12.29 27.72
N TRP A 133 22.87 11.46 27.01
CA TRP A 133 22.49 11.73 25.64
C TRP A 133 21.33 12.73 25.57
N THR A 134 21.51 13.75 24.74
CA THR A 134 20.42 14.58 24.23
C THR A 134 20.20 14.25 22.75
N PRO A 135 19.01 14.51 22.18
CA PRO A 135 18.80 14.31 20.75
C PRO A 135 19.79 15.08 19.87
N GLU A 136 20.21 16.25 20.31
CA GLU A 136 21.21 17.08 19.63
C GLU A 136 22.60 16.42 19.66
N LEU A 137 23.02 15.89 20.78
CA LEU A 137 24.31 15.18 20.92
C LEU A 137 24.32 13.86 20.12
N LEU A 138 23.23 13.10 20.15
CA LEU A 138 23.08 11.90 19.33
C LEU A 138 23.13 12.22 17.84
N LYS A 139 22.50 13.31 17.41
CA LYS A 139 22.56 13.81 16.04
C LYS A 139 24.01 14.08 15.62
N ASP A 140 24.72 14.90 16.41
CA ASP A 140 26.06 15.30 16.08
C ASP A 140 27.03 14.12 16.04
N GLU A 141 26.91 13.19 16.98
CA GLU A 141 27.75 12.00 17.02
C GLU A 141 27.42 11.01 15.89
N ALA A 142 26.14 10.84 15.52
CA ALA A 142 25.72 10.00 14.39
C ALA A 142 26.28 10.52 13.06
N ILE A 143 26.31 11.83 12.87
CA ILE A 143 26.90 12.47 11.68
C ILE A 143 28.43 12.32 11.71
N LYS A 144 29.06 12.57 12.85
CA LYS A 144 30.52 12.48 13.04
C LYS A 144 31.03 11.06 12.76
N ARG A 145 30.29 10.04 13.17
CA ARG A 145 30.65 8.62 12.92
C ARG A 145 30.30 8.13 11.53
N GLY A 146 29.67 8.96 10.71
CA GLY A 146 29.28 8.60 9.34
C GLY A 146 28.11 7.62 9.25
N ILE A 147 27.35 7.44 10.34
CA ILE A 147 26.13 6.60 10.33
C ILE A 147 25.10 7.20 9.38
N VAL A 148 24.96 8.52 9.42
CA VAL A 148 24.09 9.31 8.53
C VAL A 148 24.82 10.55 8.04
N SER A 149 24.48 11.01 6.84
CA SER A 149 25.04 12.26 6.28
C SER A 149 24.45 13.49 6.95
N THR A 150 23.16 13.44 7.24
CA THR A 150 22.41 14.50 7.92
C THR A 150 21.18 13.92 8.60
N ILE A 151 20.80 14.48 9.74
CA ILE A 151 19.62 14.11 10.48
C ILE A 151 19.19 15.26 11.39
N SER A 152 17.91 15.40 11.68
CA SER A 152 17.41 16.37 12.64
C SER A 152 17.25 15.78 14.04
N ALA A 153 17.36 16.61 15.07
CA ALA A 153 17.08 16.22 16.46
C ALA A 153 15.64 15.69 16.63
N SER A 154 14.69 16.24 15.88
CA SER A 154 13.30 15.76 15.87
C SER A 154 13.17 14.33 15.33
N GLN A 155 13.96 13.97 14.34
CA GLN A 155 14.00 12.61 13.80
C GLN A 155 14.61 11.63 14.80
N ILE A 156 15.66 12.02 15.49
CA ILE A 156 16.27 11.26 16.60
C ILE A 156 15.22 10.97 17.70
N ARG A 157 14.46 11.99 18.10
CA ARG A 157 13.36 11.83 19.08
C ARG A 157 12.33 10.80 18.64
N ARG A 158 11.97 10.78 17.34
CA ARG A 158 11.05 9.79 16.78
C ARG A 158 11.60 8.37 16.88
N PHE A 159 12.87 8.18 16.58
CA PHE A 159 13.50 6.86 16.68
C PHE A 159 13.52 6.35 18.13
N LEU A 160 13.88 7.20 19.07
CA LEU A 160 13.90 6.85 20.50
C LEU A 160 12.51 6.57 21.05
N LYS A 161 11.50 7.31 20.60
CA LYS A 161 10.10 7.09 20.98
C LYS A 161 9.59 5.74 20.46
N ARG A 162 9.88 5.39 19.22
CA ARG A 162 9.49 4.10 18.61
C ARG A 162 10.04 2.92 19.42
N LYS A 163 11.30 2.97 19.78
CA LYS A 163 11.94 1.96 20.66
C LYS A 163 11.18 1.77 21.97
N ARG A 164 10.74 2.86 22.59
CA ARG A 164 10.03 2.81 23.88
C ARG A 164 8.70 2.05 23.79
N PHE A 165 8.02 2.11 22.65
CA PHE A 165 6.78 1.36 22.40
C PHE A 165 7.02 -0.12 22.10
N GLU A 166 8.13 -0.45 21.42
CA GLU A 166 8.48 -1.84 21.10
C GLU A 166 9.02 -2.60 22.33
N ALA A 167 9.53 -1.90 23.33
CA ALA A 167 10.08 -2.48 24.55
C ALA A 167 9.05 -2.70 25.68
N THR A 168 7.76 -2.39 25.47
CA THR A 168 6.71 -2.66 26.45
C THR A 168 6.11 -4.03 26.14
N PRO A 169 6.44 -5.08 26.90
CA PRO A 169 5.75 -6.38 26.78
C PRO A 169 4.31 -6.21 27.25
N SER A 170 3.38 -6.74 26.46
CA SER A 170 1.97 -6.87 26.84
C SER A 170 1.82 -7.84 27.99
#